data_90e00c5ac113ef261183edfdd60d2b64
#
_entry.id   90e00c5ac113ef261183edfdd60d2b64
#
_cell.length_a   1.000
_cell.length_b   1.000
_cell.length_c   1.000
_cell.angle_alpha   90.00
_cell.angle_beta   90.00
_cell.angle_gamma   90.00
#
_symmetry.space_group_name_H-M   'P 1'
#
loop_
_entity.id
_entity.type
_entity.pdbx_description
1 polymer ?
#
loop_
_entity_poly.entity_id
_entity_poly.type
_entity_poly.pdbx_seq_one_letter_code
_entity_poly.pdbx_strand_id
1 'polypeptide(L)'
;MTKKYLSFNKETPTQESILIGRKLQTGVYNVGGKELTLIFSIPVRSIKPLLINLRIENIDKKKKKNISVYSFYDKKDYFLDFITYHGTDEEFLELVEKKNTQVLIDTDALAYNEDTFVISFNEQQCNSFFGDKPNFLQNENYEQLVNYNFLCQISANDLPDELQDLFYLNDAVGYIFFK
;
A
#
# COMPACT_ATOMS: atom_id res chain seq x y z
N MET A 1 4.84 -6.59 -17.59
CA MET A 1 3.42 -6.82 -17.17
C MET A 1 2.60 -5.63 -17.63
N THR A 2 1.37 -5.81 -18.09
CA THR A 2 0.52 -4.67 -18.49
C THR A 2 0.00 -3.98 -17.24
N LYS A 3 0.05 -2.65 -17.19
CA LYS A 3 -0.53 -1.88 -16.09
C LYS A 3 -2.03 -2.16 -15.96
N LYS A 4 -2.51 -2.33 -14.74
CA LYS A 4 -3.92 -2.44 -14.38
C LYS A 4 -4.30 -1.20 -13.57
N TYR A 5 -5.00 -0.29 -14.21
CA TYR A 5 -5.43 0.96 -13.58
C TYR A 5 -6.51 0.73 -12.54
N LEU A 6 -6.56 1.57 -11.53
CA LEU A 6 -7.40 1.39 -10.35
C LEU A 6 -8.55 2.40 -10.33
N SER A 7 -9.68 1.95 -9.82
CA SER A 7 -10.79 2.80 -9.41
C SER A 7 -11.19 2.46 -7.97
N PHE A 8 -11.72 3.44 -7.26
CA PHE A 8 -12.05 3.36 -5.83
C PHE A 8 -13.55 3.58 -5.67
N ASN A 9 -14.27 2.56 -5.23
CA ASN A 9 -15.73 2.53 -5.27
C ASN A 9 -16.33 2.19 -3.90
N LYS A 10 -17.48 2.81 -3.60
CA LYS A 10 -18.33 2.43 -2.46
C LYS A 10 -19.25 1.29 -2.85
N GLU A 11 -18.74 0.09 -2.86
CA GLU A 11 -19.50 -1.13 -3.17
C GLU A 11 -19.35 -2.15 -2.03
N THR A 12 -20.34 -3.01 -1.89
CA THR A 12 -20.29 -4.09 -0.90
C THR A 12 -19.14 -5.04 -1.23
N PRO A 13 -18.14 -5.19 -0.35
CA PRO A 13 -16.99 -6.03 -0.64
C PRO A 13 -17.35 -7.50 -0.59
N THR A 14 -16.65 -8.27 -1.38
CA THR A 14 -16.59 -9.73 -1.29
C THR A 14 -15.36 -10.16 -0.50
N GLN A 15 -15.23 -11.46 -0.27
CA GLN A 15 -14.01 -12.01 0.35
C GLN A 15 -12.75 -11.87 -0.53
N GLU A 16 -12.92 -11.47 -1.78
CA GLU A 16 -11.84 -11.29 -2.77
C GLU A 16 -11.57 -9.83 -3.08
N SER A 17 -12.32 -8.92 -2.47
CA SER A 17 -12.16 -7.49 -2.71
C SER A 17 -10.84 -6.98 -2.15
N ILE A 18 -10.17 -6.15 -2.95
CA ILE A 18 -9.03 -5.35 -2.51
C ILE A 18 -9.61 -4.11 -1.84
N LEU A 19 -9.17 -3.80 -0.63
CA LEU A 19 -9.72 -2.71 0.15
C LEU A 19 -8.66 -1.66 0.47
N ILE A 20 -9.05 -0.39 0.43
CA ILE A 20 -8.28 0.74 0.90
C ILE A 20 -9.12 1.54 1.90
N GLY A 21 -8.48 2.04 2.96
CA GLY A 21 -9.16 2.74 4.04
C GLY A 21 -8.26 2.90 5.25
N ARG A 22 -8.85 2.97 6.44
CA ARG A 22 -8.10 3.11 7.70
C ARG A 22 -8.64 2.14 8.73
N LYS A 23 -7.75 1.32 9.30
CA LYS A 23 -8.04 0.52 10.50
C LYS A 23 -7.01 0.87 11.57
N LEU A 24 -7.49 1.44 12.66
CA LEU A 24 -6.72 1.69 13.88
C LEU A 24 -6.72 0.43 14.77
N GLN A 25 -5.90 0.44 15.82
CA GLN A 25 -5.78 -0.67 16.77
C GLN A 25 -5.39 -1.98 16.09
N THR A 26 -4.31 -1.91 15.33
CA THR A 26 -3.81 -3.03 14.53
C THR A 26 -2.92 -3.99 15.33
N GLY A 27 -2.33 -3.52 16.43
CA GLY A 27 -1.30 -4.23 17.17
C GLY A 27 0.04 -4.30 16.44
N VAL A 28 0.21 -3.57 15.34
CA VAL A 28 1.47 -3.46 14.60
C VAL A 28 2.14 -2.14 14.94
N TYR A 29 3.41 -2.20 15.31
CA TYR A 29 4.14 -1.04 15.82
C TYR A 29 5.43 -0.80 15.02
N ASN A 30 5.82 0.45 14.90
CA ASN A 30 7.14 0.82 14.45
C ASN A 30 8.20 0.57 15.54
N VAL A 31 9.47 0.79 15.23
CA VAL A 31 10.58 0.62 16.20
C VAL A 31 10.47 1.58 17.37
N GLY A 32 9.91 2.76 17.18
CA GLY A 32 9.65 3.76 18.22
C GLY A 32 8.43 3.46 19.13
N GLY A 33 7.76 2.32 18.91
CA GLY A 33 6.60 1.91 19.70
C GLY A 33 5.31 2.64 19.33
N LYS A 34 5.27 3.36 18.21
CA LYS A 34 4.03 3.97 17.69
C LYS A 34 3.26 2.94 16.86
N GLU A 35 1.96 2.85 17.13
CA GLU A 35 1.08 1.93 16.41
C GLU A 35 0.83 2.40 14.98
N LEU A 36 0.87 1.47 14.02
CA LEU A 36 0.64 1.74 12.62
C LEU A 36 -0.83 1.53 12.26
N THR A 37 -1.30 2.30 11.31
CA THR A 37 -2.64 2.17 10.72
C THR A 37 -2.58 1.20 9.54
N LEU A 38 -3.49 0.23 9.49
CA LEU A 38 -3.68 -0.60 8.30
C LEU A 38 -4.44 0.23 7.25
N ILE A 39 -3.79 0.49 6.13
CA ILE A 39 -4.30 1.37 5.08
C ILE A 39 -4.75 0.63 3.83
N PHE A 40 -4.24 -0.60 3.61
CA PHE A 40 -4.50 -1.34 2.39
C PHE A 40 -4.49 -2.84 2.66
N SER A 41 -5.46 -3.55 2.13
CA SER A 41 -5.63 -4.99 2.36
C SER A 41 -5.96 -5.70 1.05
N ILE A 42 -5.11 -6.65 0.66
CA ILE A 42 -5.22 -7.38 -0.60
C ILE A 42 -5.29 -8.88 -0.29
N PRO A 43 -6.40 -9.55 -0.57
CA PRO A 43 -6.44 -11.00 -0.50
C PRO A 43 -5.43 -11.61 -1.49
N VAL A 44 -4.52 -12.42 -1.00
CA VAL A 44 -3.45 -13.02 -1.82
C VAL A 44 -4.00 -13.74 -3.05
N ARG A 45 -5.16 -14.35 -2.92
CA ARG A 45 -5.82 -15.07 -4.03
C ARG A 45 -6.29 -14.14 -5.15
N SER A 46 -6.67 -12.89 -4.83
CA SER A 46 -7.19 -11.91 -5.80
C SER A 46 -6.11 -11.39 -6.75
N ILE A 47 -4.88 -11.33 -6.26
CA ILE A 47 -3.74 -10.83 -7.04
C ILE A 47 -2.85 -11.94 -7.59
N LYS A 48 -3.14 -13.20 -7.26
CA LYS A 48 -2.37 -14.33 -7.79
C LYS A 48 -2.16 -14.29 -9.31
N PRO A 49 -3.15 -13.91 -10.14
CA PRO A 49 -2.94 -13.75 -11.58
C PRO A 49 -1.98 -12.60 -11.95
N LEU A 50 -1.88 -11.58 -11.09
CA LEU A 50 -1.00 -10.42 -11.25
C LEU A 50 0.41 -10.70 -10.74
N LEU A 51 0.54 -11.67 -9.82
CA LEU A 51 1.77 -12.03 -9.13
C LEU A 51 2.51 -13.21 -9.77
N ILE A 52 2.17 -13.61 -11.00
CA ILE A 52 2.80 -14.77 -11.67
C ILE A 52 4.33 -14.66 -11.70
N ASN A 53 4.87 -13.46 -11.69
CA ASN A 53 6.30 -13.19 -11.63
C ASN A 53 6.86 -12.98 -10.22
N LEU A 54 5.99 -12.93 -9.21
CA LEU A 54 6.39 -12.72 -7.83
C LEU A 54 6.54 -14.08 -7.16
N ARG A 55 7.78 -14.48 -6.87
CA ARG A 55 8.08 -15.68 -6.10
C ARG A 55 7.64 -15.50 -4.65
N ILE A 56 6.34 -15.49 -4.40
CA ILE A 56 5.85 -15.61 -3.03
C ILE A 56 5.92 -17.09 -2.68
N GLU A 57 7.08 -17.50 -2.20
CA GLU A 57 7.30 -18.87 -1.74
C GLU A 57 6.56 -19.08 -0.41
N ASN A 58 5.94 -20.27 -0.26
CA ASN A 58 5.36 -20.74 1.01
C ASN A 58 4.08 -20.08 1.54
N ILE A 59 3.21 -19.55 0.70
CA ILE A 59 1.87 -19.22 1.16
C ILE A 59 1.08 -20.53 1.33
N ASP A 60 0.80 -20.88 2.58
CA ASP A 60 -0.13 -21.96 2.90
C ASP A 60 -1.50 -21.67 2.28
N LYS A 61 -1.85 -22.41 1.23
CA LYS A 61 -3.08 -22.22 0.44
C LYS A 61 -4.36 -22.40 1.27
N LYS A 62 -4.26 -22.94 2.48
CA LYS A 62 -5.40 -23.21 3.35
C LYS A 62 -5.78 -22.04 4.26
N LYS A 63 -4.89 -21.09 4.49
CA LYS A 63 -5.18 -19.92 5.32
C LYS A 63 -5.57 -18.73 4.44
N LYS A 64 -6.66 -18.06 4.81
CA LYS A 64 -7.02 -16.74 4.24
C LYS A 64 -5.90 -15.78 4.64
N LYS A 65 -5.09 -15.37 3.67
CA LYS A 65 -4.00 -14.43 3.89
C LYS A 65 -4.20 -13.20 3.01
N ASN A 66 -3.83 -12.08 3.58
CA ASN A 66 -3.80 -10.80 2.89
C ASN A 66 -2.36 -10.29 2.81
N ILE A 67 -2.07 -9.50 1.79
CA ILE A 67 -0.99 -8.54 1.82
C ILE A 67 -1.58 -7.30 2.47
N SER A 68 -1.08 -6.97 3.65
CA SER A 68 -1.56 -5.86 4.48
C SER A 68 -0.48 -4.79 4.50
N VAL A 69 -0.86 -3.55 4.17
CA VAL A 69 0.04 -2.39 4.19
C VAL A 69 -0.30 -1.54 5.39
N TYR A 70 0.65 -1.45 6.29
CA TYR A 70 0.58 -0.62 7.49
C TYR A 70 1.46 0.60 7.31
N SER A 71 0.96 1.76 7.69
CA SER A 71 1.72 3.00 7.66
C SER A 71 1.43 3.85 8.88
N PHE A 72 2.41 4.64 9.28
CA PHE A 72 2.17 5.63 10.30
C PHE A 72 1.20 6.68 9.77
N TYR A 73 0.19 7.00 10.57
CA TYR A 73 -0.80 8.02 10.25
C TYR A 73 -1.23 8.71 11.53
N ASP A 74 -0.73 9.92 11.75
CA ASP A 74 -1.20 10.78 12.82
C ASP A 74 -1.19 12.25 12.35
N LYS A 75 -2.37 12.87 12.30
CA LYS A 75 -2.53 14.28 11.91
C LYS A 75 -1.87 15.27 12.89
N LYS A 76 -1.52 14.83 14.09
CA LYS A 76 -0.92 15.68 15.12
C LYS A 76 0.61 15.74 15.05
N ASP A 77 1.22 14.71 14.48
CA ASP A 77 2.67 14.61 14.34
C ASP A 77 3.10 15.19 13.00
N TYR A 78 4.32 15.68 12.93
CA TYR A 78 4.89 16.17 11.69
C TYR A 78 5.21 15.00 10.77
N PHE A 79 4.59 14.96 9.61
CA PHE A 79 4.60 13.78 8.74
C PHE A 79 6.01 13.40 8.23
N LEU A 80 6.92 14.36 8.01
CA LEU A 80 8.27 14.10 7.54
C LEU A 80 9.13 13.31 8.55
N ASP A 81 8.72 13.27 9.82
CA ASP A 81 9.40 12.43 10.82
C ASP A 81 9.11 10.94 10.63
N PHE A 82 8.10 10.58 9.84
CA PHE A 82 7.58 9.22 9.75
C PHE A 82 7.47 8.67 8.35
N ILE A 83 7.54 9.50 7.32
CA ILE A 83 7.46 9.07 5.92
C ILE A 83 8.65 9.58 5.13
N THR A 84 9.04 8.81 4.12
CA THR A 84 10.08 9.22 3.17
C THR A 84 9.45 10.08 2.09
N TYR A 85 9.94 11.30 1.94
CA TYR A 85 9.33 12.28 1.06
C TYR A 85 10.06 12.48 -0.27
N HIS A 86 11.38 12.44 -0.29
CA HIS A 86 12.19 12.74 -1.47
C HIS A 86 13.05 11.61 -2.00
N GLY A 87 13.11 10.52 -1.28
CA GLY A 87 13.66 9.30 -1.82
C GLY A 87 15.14 9.26 -2.09
N THR A 88 15.98 9.63 -1.12
CA THR A 88 17.38 9.20 -1.13
C THR A 88 17.50 7.76 -0.62
N ASP A 89 18.60 7.08 -0.95
CA ASP A 89 18.89 5.74 -0.42
C ASP A 89 18.96 5.74 1.12
N GLU A 90 19.45 6.83 1.71
CA GLU A 90 19.56 7.00 3.16
C GLU A 90 18.18 7.07 3.81
N GLU A 91 17.28 7.87 3.25
CA GLU A 91 15.89 7.97 3.72
C GLU A 91 15.13 6.65 3.55
N PHE A 92 15.37 5.93 2.45
CA PHE A 92 14.79 4.61 2.24
C PHE A 92 15.27 3.61 3.30
N LEU A 93 16.56 3.58 3.61
CA LEU A 93 17.11 2.74 4.66
C LEU A 93 16.54 3.10 6.03
N GLU A 94 16.42 4.39 6.31
CA GLU A 94 15.82 4.88 7.56
C GLU A 94 14.35 4.44 7.68
N LEU A 95 13.56 4.53 6.60
CA LEU A 95 12.18 4.04 6.57
C LEU A 95 12.10 2.54 6.91
N VAL A 96 12.99 1.73 6.31
CA VAL A 96 13.05 0.29 6.55
C VAL A 96 13.49 -0.02 7.99
N GLU A 97 14.46 0.69 8.52
CA GLU A 97 14.97 0.50 9.88
C GLU A 97 13.95 0.92 10.94
N LYS A 98 13.31 2.06 10.77
CA LYS A 98 12.27 2.58 11.68
C LYS A 98 10.97 1.80 11.61
N LYS A 99 10.73 1.08 10.51
CA LYS A 99 9.49 0.35 10.23
C LYS A 99 8.23 1.23 10.29
N ASN A 100 8.35 2.46 9.85
CA ASN A 100 7.21 3.39 9.80
C ASN A 100 6.18 3.00 8.75
N THR A 101 6.58 2.23 7.75
CA THR A 101 5.70 1.53 6.81
C THR A 101 6.09 0.07 6.75
N GLN A 102 5.12 -0.83 6.79
CA GLN A 102 5.34 -2.28 6.74
C GLN A 102 4.36 -2.92 5.78
N VAL A 103 4.85 -3.85 4.97
CA VAL A 103 4.03 -4.71 4.11
C VAL A 103 4.15 -6.13 4.64
N LEU A 104 3.07 -6.67 5.17
CA LEU A 104 3.06 -7.97 5.83
C LEU A 104 2.11 -8.93 5.11
N ILE A 105 2.41 -10.23 5.21
CA ILE A 105 1.49 -11.28 4.81
C ILE A 105 0.89 -11.87 6.08
N ASP A 106 -0.33 -11.49 6.40
CA ASP A 106 -1.02 -11.85 7.62
C ASP A 106 -2.48 -12.28 7.36
N THR A 107 -3.28 -12.33 8.40
CA THR A 107 -4.71 -12.60 8.33
C THR A 107 -5.55 -11.34 8.54
N ASP A 108 -4.90 -10.19 8.76
CA ASP A 108 -5.58 -8.94 8.94
C ASP A 108 -6.22 -8.45 7.64
N ALA A 109 -7.37 -7.82 7.79
CA ALA A 109 -8.10 -7.20 6.71
C ALA A 109 -8.73 -5.91 7.18
N LEU A 110 -8.93 -4.97 6.26
CA LEU A 110 -9.78 -3.83 6.51
C LEU A 110 -11.22 -4.30 6.71
N ALA A 111 -11.88 -3.78 7.76
CA ALA A 111 -13.32 -3.90 7.89
C ALA A 111 -13.99 -2.90 6.95
N TYR A 112 -15.06 -3.33 6.29
CA TYR A 112 -15.83 -2.43 5.46
C TYR A 112 -16.65 -1.48 6.35
N ASN A 113 -16.44 -0.19 6.17
CA ASN A 113 -17.14 0.90 6.85
C ASN A 113 -17.23 2.11 5.91
N GLU A 114 -17.69 3.24 6.42
CA GLU A 114 -17.85 4.48 5.64
C GLU A 114 -16.53 5.04 5.05
N ASP A 115 -15.39 4.74 5.70
CA ASP A 115 -14.06 5.18 5.26
C ASP A 115 -13.33 4.10 4.45
N THR A 116 -14.01 3.05 4.03
CA THR A 116 -13.42 1.95 3.27
C THR A 116 -13.97 1.90 1.86
N PHE A 117 -13.07 1.73 0.90
CA PHE A 117 -13.39 1.63 -0.52
C PHE A 117 -12.90 0.31 -1.10
N VAL A 118 -13.67 -0.23 -2.02
CA VAL A 118 -13.28 -1.38 -2.85
C VAL A 118 -12.45 -0.85 -4.03
N ILE A 119 -11.31 -1.49 -4.27
CA ILE A 119 -10.49 -1.23 -5.44
C ILE A 119 -10.90 -2.19 -6.55
N SER A 120 -11.29 -1.64 -7.67
CA SER A 120 -11.60 -2.34 -8.91
C SER A 120 -10.59 -1.99 -10.01
N PHE A 121 -10.45 -2.85 -11.01
CA PHE A 121 -9.61 -2.56 -12.17
C PHE A 121 -10.40 -1.79 -13.23
N ASN A 122 -9.74 -0.79 -13.81
CA ASN A 122 -10.29 0.10 -14.81
C ASN A 122 -9.46 0.05 -16.09
N GLU A 123 -10.10 0.23 -17.24
CA GLU A 123 -9.42 0.41 -18.52
C GLU A 123 -8.97 1.86 -18.74
N GLN A 124 -9.63 2.79 -18.08
CA GLN A 124 -9.26 4.21 -18.14
C GLN A 124 -7.94 4.45 -17.43
N GLN A 125 -7.00 5.05 -18.14
CA GLN A 125 -5.69 5.40 -17.59
C GLN A 125 -5.81 6.44 -16.49
N CYS A 126 -5.16 6.16 -15.35
CA CYS A 126 -5.01 7.06 -14.20
C CYS A 126 -3.59 6.91 -13.62
N ASN A 127 -3.31 7.60 -12.52
CA ASN A 127 -1.99 7.55 -11.88
C ASN A 127 -1.85 6.41 -10.88
N SER A 128 -2.96 5.76 -10.52
CA SER A 128 -2.98 4.60 -9.62
C SER A 128 -3.09 3.31 -10.41
N PHE A 129 -2.15 2.38 -10.19
CA PHE A 129 -2.15 1.11 -10.92
C PHE A 129 -1.37 0.01 -10.20
N PHE A 130 -1.74 -1.24 -10.46
CA PHE A 130 -0.87 -2.40 -10.30
C PHE A 130 -0.05 -2.58 -11.57
N GLY A 131 1.22 -2.92 -11.46
CA GLY A 131 1.99 -3.08 -12.68
C GLY A 131 3.44 -3.44 -12.52
N ASP A 132 4.15 -3.28 -13.64
CA ASP A 132 5.49 -3.76 -13.85
C ASP A 132 6.55 -2.89 -13.17
N LYS A 133 6.38 -1.59 -13.27
CA LYS A 133 7.33 -0.59 -12.75
C LYS A 133 6.58 0.63 -12.24
N PRO A 134 7.08 1.28 -11.18
CA PRO A 134 6.54 2.55 -10.74
C PRO A 134 6.78 3.65 -11.78
N ASN A 135 5.89 4.63 -11.79
CA ASN A 135 6.12 5.91 -12.44
C ASN A 135 6.55 6.90 -11.36
N PHE A 136 7.82 6.97 -11.07
CA PHE A 136 8.30 7.92 -10.08
C PHE A 136 8.03 9.37 -10.52
N LEU A 137 7.64 10.21 -9.58
CA LEU A 137 7.39 11.63 -9.82
C LEU A 137 8.68 12.42 -10.07
N GLN A 138 9.78 11.93 -9.53
CA GLN A 138 11.11 12.50 -9.66
C GLN A 138 12.05 11.42 -10.22
N ASN A 139 13.28 11.77 -10.49
CA ASN A 139 14.30 10.81 -10.94
C ASN A 139 14.83 9.99 -9.75
N GLU A 140 13.91 9.34 -9.05
CA GLU A 140 14.26 8.44 -7.96
C GLU A 140 14.96 7.21 -8.54
N ASN A 141 16.17 6.98 -8.13
CA ASN A 141 16.96 5.81 -8.49
C ASN A 141 17.48 5.16 -7.21
N TYR A 142 16.68 4.26 -6.66
CA TYR A 142 17.06 3.54 -5.46
C TYR A 142 17.77 2.25 -5.84
N GLU A 143 19.05 2.16 -5.60
CA GLU A 143 19.80 0.91 -5.76
C GLU A 143 19.21 -0.20 -4.89
N GLN A 144 18.68 0.16 -3.73
CA GLN A 144 18.08 -0.75 -2.77
C GLN A 144 16.80 -1.41 -3.29
N LEU A 145 16.04 -0.76 -4.16
CA LEU A 145 14.77 -1.27 -4.69
C LEU A 145 14.94 -2.47 -5.63
N VAL A 146 16.15 -2.74 -6.11
CA VAL A 146 16.44 -3.93 -6.94
C VAL A 146 16.11 -5.23 -6.21
N ASN A 147 16.12 -5.21 -4.88
CA ASN A 147 15.83 -6.36 -4.02
C ASN A 147 14.36 -6.46 -3.60
N TYR A 148 13.51 -5.56 -4.09
CA TYR A 148 12.10 -5.49 -3.76
C TYR A 148 11.23 -5.66 -5.02
N ASN A 149 10.07 -6.22 -4.82
CA ASN A 149 9.06 -6.36 -5.87
C ASN A 149 8.09 -5.19 -5.78
N PHE A 150 7.93 -4.44 -6.87
CA PHE A 150 6.91 -3.42 -6.97
C PHE A 150 5.53 -4.07 -7.08
N LEU A 151 4.60 -3.66 -6.24
CA LEU A 151 3.24 -4.14 -6.25
C LEU A 151 2.31 -3.16 -6.98
N CYS A 152 2.24 -1.94 -6.48
CA CYS A 152 1.38 -0.91 -7.04
C CYS A 152 1.85 0.50 -6.64
N GLN A 153 1.34 1.48 -7.36
CA GLN A 153 1.32 2.87 -6.91
C GLN A 153 -0.10 3.37 -6.78
N ILE A 154 -0.30 4.28 -5.83
CA ILE A 154 -1.58 4.91 -5.54
C ILE A 154 -1.33 6.41 -5.46
N SER A 155 -1.99 7.18 -6.32
CA SER A 155 -1.94 8.63 -6.31
C SER A 155 -3.05 9.19 -5.43
N ALA A 156 -2.74 10.13 -4.56
CA ALA A 156 -3.74 10.81 -3.75
C ALA A 156 -4.81 11.51 -4.62
N ASN A 157 -4.43 12.01 -5.78
CA ASN A 157 -5.35 12.63 -6.73
C ASN A 157 -6.41 11.68 -7.31
N ASP A 158 -6.17 10.37 -7.27
CA ASP A 158 -7.13 9.37 -7.74
C ASP A 158 -8.02 8.85 -6.59
N LEU A 159 -7.67 9.18 -5.33
CA LEU A 159 -8.41 8.74 -4.15
C LEU A 159 -9.71 9.54 -3.97
N PRO A 160 -10.75 8.92 -3.40
CA PRO A 160 -11.92 9.63 -2.92
C PRO A 160 -11.56 10.71 -1.89
N ASP A 161 -12.39 11.74 -1.79
CA ASP A 161 -12.18 12.90 -0.90
C ASP A 161 -11.91 12.47 0.56
N GLU A 162 -12.58 11.42 1.02
CA GLU A 162 -12.43 10.87 2.37
C GLU A 162 -11.03 10.26 2.64
N LEU A 163 -10.28 9.96 1.58
CA LEU A 163 -8.95 9.33 1.65
C LEU A 163 -7.82 10.19 1.07
N GLN A 164 -8.10 11.41 0.61
CA GLN A 164 -7.07 12.25 -0.03
C GLN A 164 -5.90 12.57 0.91
N ASP A 165 -6.14 12.61 2.20
CA ASP A 165 -5.10 12.82 3.21
C ASP A 165 -4.40 11.53 3.68
N LEU A 166 -4.65 10.40 3.04
CA LEU A 166 -4.06 9.10 3.41
C LEU A 166 -2.52 9.14 3.36
N PHE A 167 -1.97 9.94 2.45
CA PHE A 167 -0.54 10.16 2.29
C PHE A 167 -0.11 11.55 2.78
N TYR A 168 -0.90 12.21 3.63
CA TYR A 168 -0.71 13.56 4.17
C TYR A 168 -0.82 14.71 3.15
N LEU A 169 -0.45 14.49 1.90
CA LEU A 169 -0.47 15.49 0.84
C LEU A 169 -1.42 15.06 -0.28
N ASN A 170 -2.21 15.99 -0.77
CA ASN A 170 -3.22 15.74 -1.81
C ASN A 170 -2.61 15.36 -3.17
N ASP A 171 -1.34 15.65 -3.40
CA ASP A 171 -0.60 15.32 -4.64
C ASP A 171 0.45 14.22 -4.45
N ALA A 172 0.49 13.60 -3.27
CA ALA A 172 1.42 12.53 -2.98
C ALA A 172 1.11 11.26 -3.77
N VAL A 173 2.15 10.46 -3.99
CA VAL A 173 2.03 9.12 -4.57
C VAL A 173 2.68 8.10 -3.64
N GLY A 174 1.89 7.14 -3.21
CA GLY A 174 2.37 5.99 -2.45
C GLY A 174 2.85 4.88 -3.38
N TYR A 175 4.10 4.45 -3.20
CA TYR A 175 4.68 3.31 -3.91
C TYR A 175 4.81 2.13 -2.96
N ILE A 176 4.19 1.00 -3.29
CA ILE A 176 4.16 -0.18 -2.45
C ILE A 176 5.09 -1.22 -3.02
N PHE A 177 6.09 -1.57 -2.24
CA PHE A 177 7.05 -2.62 -2.52
C PHE A 177 7.01 -3.67 -1.42
N PHE A 178 7.39 -4.90 -1.75
CA PHE A 178 7.56 -5.96 -0.77
C PHE A 178 8.75 -6.87 -1.15
N LYS A 179 9.27 -7.58 -0.18
CA LYS A 179 10.43 -8.45 -0.30
C LYS A 179 10.03 -9.93 -0.22
#